data_1074b2113424539183367cfcdbc32910
#
_entry.id   1074b2113424539183367cfcdbc32910
#
_cell.length_a   1.000
_cell.length_b   1.000
_cell.length_c   1.000
_cell.angle_alpha   90.00
_cell.angle_beta   90.00
_cell.angle_gamma   90.00
#
_symmetry.space_group_name_H-M   'P 1'
#
loop_
_entity.id
_entity.type
_entity.pdbx_description
1 polymer ?
#
loop_
_entity_poly.entity_id
_entity_poly.type
_entity_poly.pdbx_seq_one_letter_code
_entity_poly.pdbx_strand_id
1 'polypeptide(L)'
;MMLCHPTVCAVGRDYHIMLPVREETLMNVVVGEETFYDESNGILRSKTPVHRAVVPMEALDAAGRYTLRLRQVLERRPYYPPMGDTIQLEYEFRPLKKREDIHIYQLADMHGMIEPAARAARFFGDSLDLLVLNGDMANSSASPEDICAVYRVAALVTGGQIPCVFSRGNHDTRGACAENLADYVPTDRGNSYYDFQLGCVYGLALDCGEDKDDDNASYNGTICCHSFRRRETRFLQQTMQAKPFLAPEVQYRLVLSHIPFTYNHTAADHDGSHPFNIEIPLYTQWARLLREEM
;
A
#
# COMPACT_ATOMS: atom_id res chain seq x y z
N MET A 1 19.10 2.47 -13.04
CA MET A 1 18.26 1.37 -12.51
C MET A 1 17.13 1.88 -11.61
N MET A 2 17.38 2.30 -10.37
CA MET A 2 16.31 2.77 -9.46
C MET A 2 15.68 4.09 -9.93
N LEU A 3 14.35 4.23 -9.75
CA LEU A 3 13.66 5.50 -9.94
C LEU A 3 13.77 6.38 -8.68
N CYS A 4 13.68 5.76 -7.49
CA CYS A 4 13.81 6.40 -6.19
C CYS A 4 14.26 5.36 -5.14
N HIS A 5 14.38 5.74 -3.87
CA HIS A 5 14.61 4.83 -2.75
C HIS A 5 13.45 3.83 -2.61
N PRO A 6 13.69 2.63 -2.04
CA PRO A 6 12.63 1.66 -1.79
C PRO A 6 11.59 2.21 -0.80
N THR A 7 10.41 1.62 -0.83
CA THR A 7 9.34 1.86 0.14
C THR A 7 9.05 0.57 0.88
N VAL A 8 9.03 0.59 2.20
CA VAL A 8 8.78 -0.58 3.05
C VAL A 8 7.32 -0.54 3.51
N CYS A 9 6.45 -1.30 2.86
CA CYS A 9 5.01 -1.30 3.11
C CYS A 9 4.59 -2.47 4.00
N ALA A 10 3.85 -2.19 5.06
CA ALA A 10 3.29 -3.21 5.94
C ALA A 10 2.03 -3.83 5.33
N VAL A 11 1.98 -5.15 5.23
CA VAL A 11 0.83 -5.95 4.78
C VAL A 11 0.77 -7.24 5.61
N GLY A 12 -0.30 -7.47 6.32
CA GLY A 12 -0.39 -8.63 7.22
C GLY A 12 0.69 -8.63 8.28
N ARG A 13 1.56 -9.63 8.23
CA ARG A 13 2.75 -9.80 9.07
C ARG A 13 4.05 -9.67 8.29
N ASP A 14 3.98 -9.13 7.07
CA ASP A 14 5.12 -8.98 6.17
C ASP A 14 5.36 -7.52 5.80
N TYR A 15 6.61 -7.21 5.50
CA TYR A 15 6.97 -5.99 4.77
C TYR A 15 7.10 -6.31 3.28
N HIS A 16 6.37 -5.60 2.47
CA HIS A 16 6.58 -5.55 1.03
C HIS A 16 7.59 -4.43 0.73
N ILE A 17 8.82 -4.80 0.39
CA ILE A 17 9.84 -3.85 -0.03
C ILE A 17 9.62 -3.59 -1.53
N MET A 18 9.07 -2.42 -1.82
CA MET A 18 8.67 -2.01 -3.15
C MET A 18 9.74 -1.10 -3.75
N LEU A 19 10.14 -1.39 -4.99
CA LEU A 19 11.15 -0.60 -5.69
C LEU A 19 10.77 -0.32 -7.14
N PRO A 20 10.44 0.92 -7.51
CA PRO A 20 10.29 1.29 -8.90
C PRO A 20 11.64 1.40 -9.60
N VAL A 21 11.71 0.89 -10.83
CA VAL A 21 12.92 0.84 -11.67
C VAL A 21 12.67 1.42 -13.06
N ARG A 22 13.75 1.88 -13.71
CA ARG A 22 13.70 2.46 -15.06
C ARG A 22 14.04 1.46 -16.16
N GLU A 23 14.83 0.45 -15.82
CA GLU A 23 15.32 -0.55 -16.77
C GLU A 23 15.02 -1.95 -16.25
N GLU A 24 15.05 -2.95 -17.14
CA GLU A 24 14.93 -4.35 -16.74
C GLU A 24 16.00 -4.70 -15.69
N THR A 25 15.56 -5.04 -14.49
CA THR A 25 16.43 -5.22 -13.33
C THR A 25 16.03 -6.47 -12.56
N LEU A 26 16.99 -7.26 -12.11
CA LEU A 26 16.76 -8.26 -11.05
C LEU A 26 16.91 -7.57 -9.70
N MET A 27 16.00 -7.85 -8.79
CA MET A 27 16.07 -7.36 -7.43
C MET A 27 16.02 -8.52 -6.43
N ASN A 28 16.85 -8.42 -5.40
CA ASN A 28 16.65 -9.16 -4.16
C ASN A 28 17.00 -8.30 -2.94
N VAL A 29 16.47 -8.71 -1.80
CA VAL A 29 16.66 -8.05 -0.50
C VAL A 29 17.31 -9.05 0.43
N VAL A 30 18.38 -8.64 1.11
CA VAL A 30 19.07 -9.45 2.12
C VAL A 30 18.79 -8.87 3.49
N VAL A 31 18.30 -9.71 4.40
CA VAL A 31 18.04 -9.37 5.81
C VAL A 31 18.76 -10.43 6.67
N GLY A 32 19.76 -10.01 7.43
CA GLY A 32 20.63 -10.97 8.12
C GLY A 32 21.31 -11.92 7.15
N GLU A 33 21.06 -13.22 7.28
CA GLU A 33 21.59 -14.26 6.40
C GLU A 33 20.62 -14.69 5.28
N GLU A 34 19.36 -14.21 5.33
CA GLU A 34 18.32 -14.61 4.39
C GLU A 34 18.24 -13.68 3.18
N THR A 35 17.84 -14.23 2.05
CA THR A 35 17.63 -13.48 0.80
C THR A 35 16.22 -13.68 0.29
N PHE A 36 15.54 -12.57 0.07
CA PHE A 36 14.16 -12.49 -0.42
C PHE A 36 14.17 -11.97 -1.87
N TYR A 37 13.37 -12.59 -2.72
CA TYR A 37 13.39 -12.36 -4.15
C TYR A 37 12.04 -11.83 -4.67
N ASP A 38 12.10 -10.98 -5.68
CA ASP A 38 10.96 -10.74 -6.56
C ASP A 38 10.96 -11.82 -7.66
N GLU A 39 10.12 -12.83 -7.50
CA GLU A 39 10.12 -13.99 -8.37
C GLU A 39 8.71 -14.44 -8.78
N SER A 40 8.63 -15.24 -9.81
CA SER A 40 7.43 -15.94 -10.23
C SER A 40 7.77 -17.41 -10.47
N ASN A 41 7.32 -18.29 -9.58
CA ASN A 41 7.56 -19.73 -9.66
C ASN A 41 9.05 -20.10 -9.86
N GLY A 42 9.94 -19.46 -9.11
CA GLY A 42 11.40 -19.68 -9.20
C GLY A 42 12.09 -18.91 -10.33
N ILE A 43 11.37 -18.08 -11.08
CA ILE A 43 11.93 -17.22 -12.11
C ILE A 43 12.00 -15.79 -11.58
N LEU A 44 13.22 -15.25 -11.42
CA LEU A 44 13.38 -13.86 -11.02
C LEU A 44 12.76 -12.93 -12.05
N ARG A 45 11.92 -12.01 -11.58
CA ARG A 45 11.29 -10.99 -12.43
C ARG A 45 12.34 -9.96 -12.86
N SER A 46 12.25 -9.48 -14.10
CA SER A 46 13.08 -8.37 -14.58
C SER A 46 12.27 -7.33 -15.35
N LYS A 47 11.12 -7.74 -15.93
CA LYS A 47 10.25 -6.90 -16.78
C LYS A 47 9.10 -6.28 -15.99
N THR A 48 9.35 -5.92 -14.76
CA THR A 48 8.36 -5.19 -13.96
C THR A 48 8.86 -3.77 -13.73
N PRO A 49 8.01 -2.75 -13.85
CA PRO A 49 8.38 -1.37 -13.52
C PRO A 49 8.49 -1.16 -12.00
N VAL A 50 7.87 -2.05 -11.20
CA VAL A 50 7.93 -2.02 -9.74
C VAL A 50 8.23 -3.42 -9.23
N HIS A 51 9.33 -3.57 -8.54
CA HIS A 51 9.69 -4.81 -7.84
C HIS A 51 9.02 -4.89 -6.47
N ARG A 52 8.77 -6.13 -6.02
CA ARG A 52 8.25 -6.46 -4.70
C ARG A 52 9.03 -7.63 -4.11
N ALA A 53 9.75 -7.40 -3.02
CA ALA A 53 10.26 -8.49 -2.17
C ALA A 53 9.43 -8.53 -0.89
N VAL A 54 8.94 -9.72 -0.54
CA VAL A 54 8.15 -9.94 0.67
C VAL A 54 9.07 -10.47 1.76
N VAL A 55 9.14 -9.73 2.87
CA VAL A 55 10.06 -9.99 3.99
C VAL A 55 9.25 -10.10 5.27
N PRO A 56 9.37 -11.17 6.07
CA PRO A 56 8.72 -11.26 7.37
C PRO A 56 9.07 -10.06 8.25
N MET A 57 8.07 -9.42 8.86
CA MET A 57 8.28 -8.26 9.73
C MET A 57 9.25 -8.59 10.86
N GLU A 58 9.09 -9.75 11.49
CA GLU A 58 9.95 -10.21 12.57
C GLU A 58 11.44 -10.21 12.17
N ALA A 59 11.76 -10.66 10.97
CA ALA A 59 13.13 -10.71 10.47
C ALA A 59 13.74 -9.31 10.30
N LEU A 60 13.00 -8.41 9.64
CA LEU A 60 13.49 -7.05 9.38
C LEU A 60 13.53 -6.21 10.67
N ASP A 61 12.52 -6.34 11.54
CA ASP A 61 12.46 -5.63 12.82
C ASP A 61 13.62 -6.03 13.75
N ALA A 62 13.98 -7.32 13.74
CA ALA A 62 15.12 -7.82 14.52
C ALA A 62 16.46 -7.35 13.95
N ALA A 63 16.60 -7.36 12.62
CA ALA A 63 17.84 -6.95 11.95
C ALA A 63 18.06 -5.43 12.01
N GLY A 64 17.00 -4.62 11.95
CA GLY A 64 17.05 -3.15 11.93
C GLY A 64 17.74 -2.58 10.68
N ARG A 65 17.98 -3.39 9.66
CA ARG A 65 18.60 -3.01 8.39
C ARG A 65 18.39 -4.06 7.31
N TYR A 66 18.54 -3.66 6.06
CA TYR A 66 18.51 -4.56 4.91
C TYR A 66 19.45 -4.09 3.81
N THR A 67 19.86 -5.02 2.96
CA THR A 67 20.67 -4.74 1.77
C THR A 67 19.86 -5.02 0.53
N LEU A 68 19.71 -4.02 -0.32
CA LEU A 68 19.12 -4.14 -1.64
C LEU A 68 20.20 -4.51 -2.64
N ARG A 69 20.02 -5.61 -3.39
CA ARG A 69 20.90 -6.02 -4.48
C ARG A 69 20.17 -5.90 -5.80
N LEU A 70 20.76 -5.17 -6.73
CA LEU A 70 20.20 -4.89 -8.05
C LEU A 70 21.18 -5.30 -9.13
N ARG A 71 20.65 -5.89 -10.20
CA ARG A 71 21.46 -6.23 -11.38
C ARG A 71 20.65 -5.98 -12.66
N GLN A 72 21.14 -5.11 -13.52
CA GLN A 72 20.48 -4.83 -14.79
C GLN A 72 20.52 -6.05 -15.72
N VAL A 73 19.39 -6.34 -16.35
CA VAL A 73 19.30 -7.33 -17.44
C VAL A 73 19.42 -6.57 -18.75
N LEU A 74 20.56 -6.73 -19.44
CA LEU A 74 20.79 -6.05 -20.73
C LEU A 74 19.98 -6.69 -21.83
N GLU A 75 19.84 -8.02 -21.78
CA GLU A 75 19.01 -8.79 -22.70
C GLU A 75 18.59 -10.12 -22.06
N ARG A 76 17.31 -10.45 -22.06
CA ARG A 76 16.82 -11.75 -21.58
C ARG A 76 16.97 -12.81 -22.68
N ARG A 77 17.87 -13.77 -22.45
CA ARG A 77 18.15 -14.90 -23.35
C ARG A 77 17.88 -16.22 -22.67
N PRO A 78 17.61 -17.30 -23.44
CA PRO A 78 17.45 -18.65 -22.86
C PRO A 78 18.70 -19.12 -22.09
N TYR A 79 19.89 -18.75 -22.57
CA TYR A 79 21.18 -19.08 -21.97
C TYR A 79 22.11 -17.87 -22.02
N TYR A 80 22.93 -17.72 -20.98
CA TYR A 80 23.96 -16.69 -20.87
C TYR A 80 23.48 -15.27 -21.17
N PRO A 81 22.37 -14.82 -20.48
CA PRO A 81 21.88 -13.45 -20.66
C PRO A 81 22.98 -12.45 -20.29
N PRO A 82 23.28 -11.46 -21.15
CA PRO A 82 24.20 -10.40 -20.78
C PRO A 82 23.58 -9.54 -19.66
N MET A 83 24.39 -9.30 -18.64
CA MET A 83 24.01 -8.62 -17.42
C MET A 83 24.94 -7.45 -17.13
N GLY A 84 24.41 -6.40 -16.52
CA GLY A 84 25.23 -5.34 -15.93
C GLY A 84 25.87 -5.78 -14.60
N ASP A 85 26.61 -4.84 -14.00
CA ASP A 85 27.20 -5.04 -12.68
C ASP A 85 26.14 -5.13 -11.57
N THR A 86 26.48 -5.84 -10.51
CA THR A 86 25.64 -5.88 -9.32
C THR A 86 25.89 -4.65 -8.45
N ILE A 87 24.82 -3.93 -8.12
CA ILE A 87 24.84 -2.82 -7.18
C ILE A 87 24.28 -3.32 -5.85
N GLN A 88 24.92 -2.96 -4.75
CA GLN A 88 24.45 -3.22 -3.39
C GLN A 88 24.28 -1.89 -2.66
N LEU A 89 23.12 -1.72 -2.00
CA LEU A 89 22.76 -0.53 -1.24
C LEU A 89 22.27 -0.97 0.13
N GLU A 90 22.84 -0.41 1.17
CA GLU A 90 22.45 -0.69 2.56
C GLU A 90 21.48 0.37 3.05
N TYR A 91 20.46 -0.08 3.77
CA TYR A 91 19.44 0.75 4.41
C TYR A 91 19.32 0.37 5.87
N GLU A 92 19.42 1.36 6.73
CA GLU A 92 18.97 1.22 8.11
C GLU A 92 17.43 1.19 8.12
N PHE A 93 16.85 0.41 9.03
CA PHE A 93 15.40 0.33 9.18
C PHE A 93 15.01 0.53 10.64
N ARG A 94 14.07 1.42 10.85
CA ARG A 94 13.53 1.74 12.16
C ARG A 94 12.09 1.23 12.25
N PRO A 95 11.86 0.04 12.84
CA PRO A 95 10.53 -0.50 13.02
C PRO A 95 9.73 0.34 14.01
N LEU A 96 8.40 0.32 13.87
CA LEU A 96 7.52 0.91 14.86
C LEU A 96 7.55 0.05 16.13
N LYS A 97 8.07 0.60 17.21
CA LYS A 97 8.15 -0.06 18.52
C LYS A 97 7.03 0.43 19.43
N LYS A 98 6.78 -0.34 20.51
CA LYS A 98 5.88 0.10 21.58
C LYS A 98 6.37 1.41 22.19
N ARG A 99 5.52 2.47 22.13
CA ARG A 99 5.80 3.81 22.65
C ARG A 99 4.53 4.40 23.26
N GLU A 100 4.69 5.40 24.12
CA GLU A 100 3.57 6.20 24.62
C GLU A 100 2.97 7.06 23.51
N ASP A 101 3.85 7.66 22.68
CA ASP A 101 3.46 8.49 21.54
C ASP A 101 3.95 7.86 20.22
N ILE A 102 3.10 7.82 19.21
CA ILE A 102 3.42 7.38 17.86
C ILE A 102 3.07 8.50 16.88
N HIS A 103 4.05 8.90 16.09
CA HIS A 103 3.89 9.94 15.08
C HIS A 103 3.53 9.32 13.72
N ILE A 104 2.29 9.50 13.33
CA ILE A 104 1.75 9.02 12.06
C ILE A 104 1.44 10.24 11.19
N TYR A 105 1.94 10.25 9.96
CA TYR A 105 1.55 11.24 8.96
C TYR A 105 0.75 10.57 7.84
N GLN A 106 -0.44 11.10 7.53
CA GLN A 106 -1.28 10.61 6.45
C GLN A 106 -1.26 11.59 5.28
N LEU A 107 -1.00 11.07 4.10
CA LEU A 107 -1.19 11.73 2.81
C LEU A 107 -2.38 11.10 2.09
N ALA A 108 -3.24 11.92 1.51
CA ALA A 108 -4.31 11.54 0.59
C ALA A 108 -4.39 12.59 -0.53
N ASP A 109 -5.00 12.24 -1.66
CA ASP A 109 -5.34 13.16 -2.73
C ASP A 109 -4.14 14.00 -3.24
N MET A 110 -2.98 13.36 -3.35
CA MET A 110 -1.77 14.06 -3.81
C MET A 110 -1.84 14.40 -5.31
N HIS A 111 -2.52 13.57 -6.12
CA HIS A 111 -2.73 13.76 -7.54
C HIS A 111 -1.45 14.16 -8.31
N GLY A 112 -0.34 13.45 -8.02
CA GLY A 112 0.95 13.68 -8.68
C GLY A 112 1.74 14.88 -8.18
N MET A 113 1.25 15.65 -7.21
CA MET A 113 1.97 16.77 -6.60
C MET A 113 3.01 16.31 -5.57
N ILE A 114 4.05 15.61 -6.04
CA ILE A 114 5.03 14.90 -5.20
C ILE A 114 5.77 15.83 -4.24
N GLU A 115 6.37 16.92 -4.74
CA GLU A 115 7.20 17.81 -3.92
C GLU A 115 6.42 18.56 -2.83
N PRO A 116 5.24 19.15 -3.10
CA PRO A 116 4.41 19.76 -2.07
C PRO A 116 3.99 18.75 -0.99
N ALA A 117 3.55 17.54 -1.41
CA ALA A 117 3.13 16.47 -0.52
C ALA A 117 4.28 15.98 0.37
N ALA A 118 5.45 15.72 -0.22
CA ALA A 118 6.64 15.32 0.54
C ALA A 118 7.08 16.38 1.55
N ARG A 119 6.98 17.66 1.18
CA ARG A 119 7.30 18.77 2.10
C ARG A 119 6.36 18.79 3.31
N ALA A 120 5.06 18.61 3.06
CA ALA A 120 4.07 18.55 4.13
C ALA A 120 4.30 17.33 5.05
N ALA A 121 4.57 16.15 4.46
CA ALA A 121 4.78 14.91 5.19
C ALA A 121 6.06 14.87 6.04
N ARG A 122 6.99 15.78 5.82
CA ARG A 122 8.19 15.97 6.67
C ARG A 122 7.92 16.73 7.97
N PHE A 123 6.65 16.97 8.30
CA PHE A 123 6.26 17.71 9.53
C PHE A 123 6.91 17.17 10.79
N PHE A 124 6.96 15.84 10.95
CA PHE A 124 7.58 15.20 12.11
C PHE A 124 9.10 14.99 11.97
N GLY A 125 9.69 15.23 10.79
CA GLY A 125 11.12 14.98 10.55
C GLY A 125 11.54 13.59 10.95
N ASP A 126 12.65 13.47 11.69
CA ASP A 126 13.21 12.19 12.13
C ASP A 126 12.34 11.47 13.19
N SER A 127 11.34 12.13 13.75
CA SER A 127 10.42 11.52 14.71
C SER A 127 9.21 10.82 14.07
N LEU A 128 9.06 10.88 12.73
CA LEU A 128 8.01 10.15 12.03
C LEU A 128 8.19 8.65 12.22
N ASP A 129 7.14 7.95 12.67
CA ASP A 129 7.16 6.50 12.92
C ASP A 129 6.45 5.71 11.82
N LEU A 130 5.43 6.29 11.18
CA LEU A 130 4.64 5.64 10.15
C LEU A 130 4.14 6.67 9.12
N LEU A 131 4.35 6.37 7.85
CA LEU A 131 3.74 7.12 6.74
C LEU A 131 2.54 6.34 6.18
N VAL A 132 1.36 6.95 6.19
CA VAL A 132 0.15 6.42 5.57
C VAL A 132 -0.07 7.09 4.22
N LEU A 133 -0.15 6.29 3.17
CA LEU A 133 -0.41 6.70 1.78
C LEU A 133 -1.86 6.31 1.46
N ASN A 134 -2.79 7.22 1.71
CA ASN A 134 -4.22 6.92 1.77
C ASN A 134 -4.95 7.30 0.46
N GLY A 135 -4.50 6.73 -0.66
CA GLY A 135 -5.19 6.80 -1.93
C GLY A 135 -4.98 8.09 -2.74
N ASP A 136 -5.29 8.01 -4.02
CA ASP A 136 -5.23 9.11 -4.98
C ASP A 136 -3.84 9.78 -5.05
N MET A 137 -2.79 8.94 -4.99
CA MET A 137 -1.41 9.43 -5.09
C MET A 137 -1.09 9.94 -6.50
N ALA A 138 -1.69 9.36 -7.54
CA ALA A 138 -1.68 9.83 -8.92
C ALA A 138 -3.07 10.32 -9.34
N ASN A 139 -3.16 11.00 -10.50
CA ASN A 139 -4.46 11.36 -11.08
C ASN A 139 -5.23 10.16 -11.61
N SER A 140 -4.52 9.11 -11.97
CA SER A 140 -5.08 7.82 -12.42
C SER A 140 -3.93 6.81 -12.55
N SER A 141 -4.28 5.54 -12.69
CA SER A 141 -3.36 4.45 -13.05
C SER A 141 -3.23 4.32 -14.57
N ALA A 142 -2.97 5.42 -15.27
CA ALA A 142 -2.88 5.40 -16.74
C ALA A 142 -1.61 4.74 -17.24
N SER A 143 -0.52 4.83 -16.48
CA SER A 143 0.78 4.21 -16.80
C SER A 143 1.47 3.72 -15.53
N PRO A 144 2.46 2.82 -15.66
CA PRO A 144 3.31 2.44 -14.52
C PRO A 144 4.07 3.64 -13.91
N GLU A 145 4.37 4.66 -14.69
CA GLU A 145 5.04 5.88 -14.21
C GLU A 145 4.11 6.70 -13.29
N ASP A 146 2.82 6.80 -13.63
CA ASP A 146 1.82 7.44 -12.77
C ASP A 146 1.71 6.71 -11.43
N ILE A 147 1.61 5.39 -11.46
CA ILE A 147 1.57 4.55 -10.25
C ILE A 147 2.84 4.76 -9.39
N CYS A 148 4.00 4.98 -10.00
CA CYS A 148 5.24 5.24 -9.27
C CYS A 148 5.23 6.56 -8.48
N ALA A 149 4.24 7.44 -8.65
CA ALA A 149 4.12 8.66 -7.84
C ALA A 149 4.05 8.36 -6.33
N VAL A 150 3.36 7.27 -5.95
CA VAL A 150 3.25 6.81 -4.56
C VAL A 150 4.64 6.50 -3.96
N TYR A 151 5.52 5.84 -4.72
CA TYR A 151 6.86 5.49 -4.25
C TYR A 151 7.81 6.69 -4.24
N ARG A 152 7.65 7.61 -5.18
CA ARG A 152 8.47 8.83 -5.23
C ARG A 152 8.22 9.72 -4.01
N VAL A 153 6.97 9.91 -3.61
CA VAL A 153 6.66 10.68 -2.39
C VAL A 153 7.11 9.94 -1.14
N ALA A 154 6.85 8.63 -1.05
CA ALA A 154 7.29 7.81 0.08
C ALA A 154 8.82 7.83 0.25
N ALA A 155 9.57 7.67 -0.84
CA ALA A 155 11.03 7.74 -0.85
C ALA A 155 11.59 9.07 -0.34
N LEU A 156 10.97 10.18 -0.74
CA LEU A 156 11.36 11.53 -0.27
C LEU A 156 11.10 11.74 1.22
N VAL A 157 10.12 11.06 1.80
CA VAL A 157 9.74 11.21 3.21
C VAL A 157 10.47 10.20 4.09
N THR A 158 10.54 8.94 3.68
CA THR A 158 11.01 7.84 4.52
C THR A 158 12.42 7.38 4.21
N GLY A 159 12.93 7.64 3.01
CA GLY A 159 14.23 7.12 2.55
C GLY A 159 14.33 5.59 2.55
N GLY A 160 13.22 4.87 2.68
CA GLY A 160 13.20 3.41 2.87
C GLY A 160 13.53 2.95 4.28
N GLN A 161 13.52 3.86 5.27
CA GLN A 161 14.02 3.59 6.62
C GLN A 161 12.93 3.43 7.68
N ILE A 162 11.68 3.75 7.37
CA ILE A 162 10.53 3.57 8.26
C ILE A 162 9.37 2.91 7.49
N PRO A 163 8.44 2.26 8.22
CA PRO A 163 7.30 1.61 7.57
C PRO A 163 6.32 2.61 6.93
N CYS A 164 5.67 2.14 5.86
CA CYS A 164 4.54 2.77 5.23
C CYS A 164 3.33 1.83 5.27
N VAL A 165 2.13 2.40 5.10
CA VAL A 165 0.91 1.65 4.77
C VAL A 165 0.27 2.31 3.56
N PHE A 166 -0.17 1.52 2.61
CA PHE A 166 -0.87 1.99 1.41
C PHE A 166 -2.34 1.58 1.47
N SER A 167 -3.24 2.49 1.16
CA SER A 167 -4.65 2.24 0.90
C SER A 167 -5.00 2.80 -0.49
N ARG A 168 -5.73 2.04 -1.28
CA ARG A 168 -6.13 2.44 -2.63
C ARG A 168 -7.22 3.51 -2.58
N GLY A 169 -7.10 4.54 -3.43
CA GLY A 169 -8.14 5.53 -3.68
C GLY A 169 -8.96 5.21 -4.92
N ASN A 170 -9.95 6.05 -5.19
CA ASN A 170 -10.83 5.84 -6.34
C ASN A 170 -10.16 6.22 -7.67
N HIS A 171 -9.26 7.19 -7.72
CA HIS A 171 -8.47 7.47 -8.92
C HIS A 171 -7.48 6.36 -9.27
N ASP A 172 -7.05 5.59 -8.29
CA ASP A 172 -6.18 4.43 -8.51
C ASP A 172 -6.90 3.29 -9.27
N THR A 173 -8.25 3.30 -9.32
CA THR A 173 -9.06 2.33 -10.09
C THR A 173 -9.26 2.72 -11.55
N ARG A 174 -8.74 3.87 -11.98
CA ARG A 174 -8.97 4.46 -13.31
C ARG A 174 -7.71 4.40 -14.16
N GLY A 175 -7.88 4.12 -15.44
CA GLY A 175 -6.78 4.15 -16.43
C GLY A 175 -6.34 2.77 -16.90
N ALA A 176 -5.45 2.76 -17.88
CA ALA A 176 -5.06 1.55 -18.62
C ALA A 176 -4.35 0.48 -17.77
N CYS A 177 -3.72 0.88 -16.66
CA CYS A 177 -3.02 -0.03 -15.76
C CYS A 177 -3.84 -0.40 -14.51
N ALA A 178 -5.09 0.06 -14.38
CA ALA A 178 -5.93 -0.22 -13.21
C ALA A 178 -6.18 -1.73 -13.00
N GLU A 179 -6.32 -2.50 -14.07
CA GLU A 179 -6.51 -3.96 -14.00
C GLU A 179 -5.28 -4.67 -13.41
N ASN A 180 -4.09 -4.14 -13.62
CA ASN A 180 -2.82 -4.69 -13.18
C ASN A 180 -2.24 -3.98 -11.93
N LEU A 181 -3.03 -3.10 -11.31
CA LEU A 181 -2.55 -2.31 -10.18
C LEU A 181 -1.99 -3.19 -9.05
N ALA A 182 -2.59 -4.35 -8.81
CA ALA A 182 -2.14 -5.32 -7.81
C ALA A 182 -0.69 -5.82 -8.03
N ASP A 183 -0.18 -5.75 -9.26
CA ASP A 183 1.22 -6.10 -9.56
C ASP A 183 2.20 -5.00 -9.11
N TYR A 184 1.72 -3.78 -8.96
CA TYR A 184 2.55 -2.59 -8.75
C TYR A 184 2.40 -1.94 -7.37
N VAL A 185 1.37 -2.30 -6.60
CA VAL A 185 1.14 -1.77 -5.25
C VAL A 185 1.10 -2.88 -4.20
N PRO A 186 1.30 -2.56 -2.90
CA PRO A 186 1.18 -3.55 -1.83
C PRO A 186 -0.22 -4.14 -1.79
N THR A 187 -0.32 -5.47 -1.73
CA THR A 187 -1.59 -6.20 -1.67
C THR A 187 -1.44 -7.45 -0.82
N ASP A 188 -2.49 -7.87 -0.13
CA ASP A 188 -2.53 -9.20 0.48
C ASP A 188 -3.13 -10.20 -0.51
N ARG A 189 -2.27 -11.07 -1.09
CA ARG A 189 -2.67 -12.08 -2.07
C ARG A 189 -3.51 -11.53 -3.23
N GLY A 190 -3.15 -10.32 -3.68
CA GLY A 190 -3.84 -9.61 -4.75
C GLY A 190 -5.04 -8.76 -4.30
N ASN A 191 -5.42 -8.79 -3.01
CA ASN A 191 -6.46 -7.91 -2.48
C ASN A 191 -5.84 -6.55 -2.08
N SER A 192 -6.52 -5.48 -2.42
CA SER A 192 -6.16 -4.11 -2.05
C SER A 192 -6.64 -3.71 -0.65
N TYR A 193 -7.42 -4.56 0.00
CA TYR A 193 -7.80 -4.46 1.40
C TYR A 193 -7.13 -5.56 2.22
N TYR A 194 -6.65 -5.21 3.39
CA TYR A 194 -5.90 -6.12 4.27
C TYR A 194 -5.81 -5.58 5.69
N ASP A 195 -5.42 -6.43 6.62
CA ASP A 195 -4.96 -5.99 7.93
C ASP A 195 -3.43 -5.90 7.98
N PHE A 196 -2.91 -5.24 9.00
CA PHE A 196 -1.49 -5.19 9.30
C PHE A 196 -1.26 -5.03 10.79
N GLN A 197 -0.11 -5.50 11.26
CA GLN A 197 0.33 -5.23 12.62
C GLN A 197 1.77 -4.74 12.63
N LEU A 198 1.95 -3.50 13.06
CA LEU A 198 3.24 -2.83 13.22
C LEU A 198 3.48 -2.59 14.71
N GLY A 199 4.32 -3.42 15.34
CA GLY A 199 4.58 -3.30 16.77
C GLY A 199 3.28 -3.30 17.57
N CYS A 200 2.98 -2.16 18.22
CA CYS A 200 1.77 -2.00 19.04
C CYS A 200 0.55 -1.46 18.27
N VAL A 201 0.65 -1.25 16.97
CA VAL A 201 -0.44 -0.79 16.12
C VAL A 201 -1.00 -1.95 15.31
N TYR A 202 -2.28 -2.22 15.46
CA TYR A 202 -3.04 -3.05 14.54
C TYR A 202 -3.88 -2.15 13.63
N GLY A 203 -3.90 -2.42 12.35
CA GLY A 203 -4.64 -1.61 11.39
C GLY A 203 -5.38 -2.39 10.33
N LEU A 204 -6.40 -1.77 9.79
CA LEU A 204 -7.15 -2.20 8.61
C LEU A 204 -6.96 -1.17 7.51
N ALA A 205 -6.49 -1.58 6.35
CA ALA A 205 -6.56 -0.82 5.12
C ALA A 205 -7.78 -1.30 4.35
N LEU A 206 -8.79 -0.45 4.25
CA LEU A 206 -10.03 -0.72 3.56
C LEU A 206 -10.05 -0.01 2.20
N ASP A 207 -10.75 -0.61 1.26
CA ASP A 207 -10.83 -0.15 -0.11
C ASP A 207 -12.26 0.01 -0.56
N CYS A 208 -12.75 1.23 -0.56
CA CYS A 208 -14.12 1.53 -0.97
C CYS A 208 -14.35 1.49 -2.50
N GLY A 209 -13.29 1.30 -3.31
CA GLY A 209 -13.40 1.38 -4.76
C GLY A 209 -13.76 2.79 -5.24
N GLU A 210 -14.70 2.90 -6.15
CA GLU A 210 -15.14 4.17 -6.73
C GLU A 210 -16.16 4.92 -5.86
N ASP A 211 -16.26 6.23 -6.09
CA ASP A 211 -17.09 7.18 -5.36
C ASP A 211 -18.53 7.31 -5.91
N LYS A 212 -18.87 6.55 -6.96
CA LYS A 212 -20.19 6.50 -7.59
C LYS A 212 -20.64 5.07 -7.77
N ASP A 213 -21.93 4.88 -8.03
CA ASP A 213 -22.50 3.56 -8.31
C ASP A 213 -21.96 2.95 -9.61
N ASP A 214 -21.96 1.63 -9.68
CA ASP A 214 -21.39 0.87 -10.81
C ASP A 214 -22.06 1.18 -12.16
N ASP A 215 -23.33 1.63 -12.15
CA ASP A 215 -24.09 2.01 -13.33
C ASP A 215 -23.90 3.48 -13.75
N ASN A 216 -23.06 4.23 -13.03
CA ASN A 216 -22.77 5.62 -13.40
C ASN A 216 -22.16 5.70 -14.80
N ALA A 217 -22.69 6.60 -15.62
CA ALA A 217 -22.29 6.77 -17.00
C ALA A 217 -20.78 7.09 -17.18
N SER A 218 -20.13 7.67 -16.16
CA SER A 218 -18.69 7.96 -16.18
C SER A 218 -17.83 6.70 -16.32
N TYR A 219 -18.31 5.54 -15.85
CA TYR A 219 -17.57 4.28 -15.88
C TYR A 219 -17.93 3.38 -17.06
N ASN A 220 -19.06 3.65 -17.70
CA ASN A 220 -19.52 2.91 -18.88
C ASN A 220 -19.47 1.36 -18.73
N GLY A 221 -19.80 0.86 -17.53
CA GLY A 221 -19.82 -0.56 -17.21
C GLY A 221 -18.46 -1.22 -17.02
N THR A 222 -17.39 -0.44 -16.77
CA THR A 222 -16.01 -0.98 -16.60
C THR A 222 -15.67 -1.35 -15.16
N ILE A 223 -16.54 -1.08 -14.20
CA ILE A 223 -16.33 -1.37 -12.78
C ILE A 223 -17.37 -2.32 -12.20
N CYS A 224 -17.06 -2.95 -11.08
CA CYS A 224 -17.96 -3.83 -10.32
C CYS A 224 -17.75 -3.67 -8.80
N CYS A 225 -17.69 -2.42 -8.35
CA CYS A 225 -17.35 -2.06 -6.97
C CYS A 225 -18.36 -2.59 -5.95
N HIS A 226 -19.64 -2.70 -6.30
CA HIS A 226 -20.63 -3.34 -5.43
C HIS A 226 -20.24 -4.78 -5.07
N SER A 227 -19.89 -5.57 -6.07
CA SER A 227 -19.46 -6.97 -5.86
C SER A 227 -18.14 -7.06 -5.10
N PHE A 228 -17.23 -6.14 -5.37
CA PHE A 228 -15.93 -6.02 -4.68
C PHE A 228 -16.14 -5.71 -3.18
N ARG A 229 -16.94 -4.70 -2.82
CA ARG A 229 -17.24 -4.32 -1.43
C ARG A 229 -17.91 -5.45 -0.65
N ARG A 230 -18.72 -6.28 -1.30
CA ARG A 230 -19.31 -7.49 -0.68
C ARG A 230 -18.26 -8.55 -0.35
N ARG A 231 -17.18 -8.67 -1.14
CA ARG A 231 -16.05 -9.54 -0.79
C ARG A 231 -15.29 -9.00 0.40
N GLU A 232 -15.03 -7.71 0.40
CA GLU A 232 -14.38 -7.03 1.52
C GLU A 232 -15.22 -7.07 2.81
N THR A 233 -16.54 -7.00 2.72
CA THR A 233 -17.42 -7.21 3.87
C THR A 233 -17.19 -8.57 4.53
N ARG A 234 -16.96 -9.64 3.74
CA ARG A 234 -16.63 -10.96 4.30
C ARG A 234 -15.26 -10.96 5.01
N PHE A 235 -14.29 -10.28 4.44
CA PHE A 235 -12.99 -10.07 5.10
C PHE A 235 -13.18 -9.38 6.45
N LEU A 236 -13.92 -8.27 6.52
CA LEU A 236 -14.22 -7.57 7.78
C LEU A 236 -14.91 -8.50 8.81
N GLN A 237 -15.92 -9.23 8.38
CA GLN A 237 -16.62 -10.18 9.28
C GLN A 237 -15.67 -11.24 9.84
N GLN A 238 -14.79 -11.81 9.01
CA GLN A 238 -13.80 -12.80 9.44
C GLN A 238 -12.79 -12.20 10.40
N THR A 239 -12.33 -10.98 10.14
CA THR A 239 -11.40 -10.26 11.02
C THR A 239 -12.05 -9.95 12.37
N MET A 240 -13.31 -9.48 12.37
CA MET A 240 -14.04 -9.24 13.62
C MET A 240 -14.29 -10.52 14.42
N GLN A 241 -14.50 -11.64 13.74
CA GLN A 241 -14.62 -12.94 14.41
C GLN A 241 -13.30 -13.44 15.00
N ALA A 242 -12.19 -13.26 14.27
CA ALA A 242 -10.85 -13.69 14.71
C ALA A 242 -10.24 -12.78 15.78
N LYS A 243 -10.65 -11.50 15.82
CA LYS A 243 -10.23 -10.47 16.81
C LYS A 243 -8.72 -10.32 16.98
N PRO A 244 -7.91 -10.26 15.91
CA PRO A 244 -6.46 -10.09 16.03
C PRO A 244 -6.06 -8.78 16.73
N PHE A 245 -6.91 -7.76 16.68
CA PHE A 245 -6.75 -6.48 17.35
C PHE A 245 -6.86 -6.54 18.89
N LEU A 246 -7.20 -7.70 19.47
CA LEU A 246 -7.19 -7.95 20.91
C LEU A 246 -5.90 -8.62 21.39
N ALA A 247 -4.92 -8.84 20.52
CA ALA A 247 -3.62 -9.38 20.90
C ALA A 247 -2.96 -8.48 21.98
N PRO A 248 -2.27 -9.08 22.98
CA PRO A 248 -1.75 -8.32 24.13
C PRO A 248 -0.78 -7.20 23.78
N GLU A 249 -0.10 -7.30 22.66
CA GLU A 249 0.83 -6.30 22.15
C GLU A 249 0.16 -5.09 21.52
N VAL A 250 -1.12 -5.20 21.12
CA VAL A 250 -1.87 -4.13 20.45
C VAL A 250 -2.34 -3.08 21.46
N GLN A 251 -1.91 -1.85 21.23
CA GLN A 251 -2.33 -0.67 22.02
C GLN A 251 -3.21 0.27 21.20
N TYR A 252 -2.94 0.37 19.91
CA TYR A 252 -3.64 1.28 18.99
C TYR A 252 -4.28 0.49 17.87
N ARG A 253 -5.46 0.94 17.46
CA ARG A 253 -6.23 0.36 16.36
C ARG A 253 -6.52 1.44 15.35
N LEU A 254 -6.18 1.18 14.10
CA LEU A 254 -6.38 2.11 12.99
C LEU A 254 -7.30 1.49 11.95
N VAL A 255 -8.18 2.32 11.40
CA VAL A 255 -8.94 1.98 10.19
C VAL A 255 -8.63 3.06 9.17
N LEU A 256 -8.06 2.64 8.05
CA LEU A 256 -7.71 3.49 6.93
C LEU A 256 -8.71 3.25 5.80
N SER A 257 -9.25 4.31 5.27
CA SER A 257 -10.11 4.29 4.09
C SER A 257 -9.96 5.62 3.36
N HIS A 258 -9.78 5.56 2.05
CA HIS A 258 -9.70 6.78 1.25
C HIS A 258 -11.06 7.47 1.18
N ILE A 259 -12.10 6.75 0.78
CA ILE A 259 -13.47 7.27 0.76
C ILE A 259 -14.08 7.09 2.15
N PRO A 260 -14.62 8.15 2.77
CA PRO A 260 -15.29 8.05 4.06
C PRO A 260 -16.60 7.25 3.93
N PHE A 261 -16.71 6.14 4.65
CA PHE A 261 -17.93 5.33 4.72
C PHE A 261 -18.77 5.61 5.99
N THR A 262 -18.23 6.38 6.93
CA THR A 262 -18.95 6.88 8.11
C THR A 262 -19.28 8.36 7.89
N TYR A 263 -20.44 8.61 7.32
CA TYR A 263 -20.87 9.96 6.99
C TYR A 263 -22.18 10.29 7.69
N ASN A 264 -22.27 11.47 8.29
CA ASN A 264 -23.54 11.96 8.88
C ASN A 264 -24.42 12.51 7.75
N HIS A 265 -25.23 11.65 7.17
CA HIS A 265 -26.18 12.06 6.14
C HIS A 265 -27.21 13.02 6.70
N THR A 266 -27.29 14.21 6.14
CA THR A 266 -28.39 15.14 6.35
C THR A 266 -29.55 14.81 5.41
N ALA A 267 -30.73 15.36 5.65
CA ALA A 267 -31.86 15.17 4.74
C ALA A 267 -31.57 15.65 3.29
N ALA A 268 -30.67 16.62 3.12
CA ALA A 268 -30.24 17.13 1.83
C ALA A 268 -29.33 16.14 1.10
N ASP A 269 -28.61 15.28 1.81
CA ASP A 269 -27.70 14.29 1.23
C ASP A 269 -28.45 13.06 0.67
N HIS A 270 -29.73 12.90 1.00
CA HIS A 270 -30.55 11.77 0.56
C HIS A 270 -31.21 11.99 -0.82
N ASP A 271 -31.01 13.12 -1.45
CA ASP A 271 -31.52 13.41 -2.80
C ASP A 271 -30.69 12.76 -3.93
N GLY A 272 -29.64 12.02 -3.59
CA GLY A 272 -28.74 11.36 -4.54
C GLY A 272 -27.67 12.29 -5.14
N SER A 273 -27.62 13.55 -4.72
CA SER A 273 -26.66 14.53 -5.24
C SER A 273 -25.28 14.45 -4.61
N HIS A 274 -25.16 13.81 -3.42
CA HIS A 274 -23.89 13.72 -2.72
C HIS A 274 -23.02 12.56 -3.26
N PRO A 275 -21.75 12.79 -3.62
CA PRO A 275 -20.87 11.79 -4.22
C PRO A 275 -20.62 10.56 -3.35
N PHE A 276 -20.74 10.66 -2.02
CA PHE A 276 -20.57 9.54 -1.09
C PHE A 276 -21.88 8.87 -0.67
N ASN A 277 -22.99 9.17 -1.33
CA ASN A 277 -24.30 8.60 -1.02
C ASN A 277 -24.55 7.25 -1.74
N ILE A 278 -23.52 6.40 -1.70
CA ILE A 278 -23.52 5.06 -2.30
C ILE A 278 -23.45 3.99 -1.21
N GLU A 279 -23.94 2.80 -1.50
CA GLU A 279 -23.77 1.60 -0.64
C GLU A 279 -24.14 1.82 0.85
N ILE A 280 -25.06 2.73 1.15
CA ILE A 280 -25.43 3.11 2.53
C ILE A 280 -25.68 1.89 3.43
N PRO A 281 -26.44 0.84 3.02
CA PRO A 281 -26.67 -0.32 3.87
C PRO A 281 -25.38 -1.07 4.22
N LEU A 282 -24.47 -1.21 3.26
CA LEU A 282 -23.21 -1.93 3.42
C LEU A 282 -22.23 -1.14 4.28
N TYR A 283 -22.07 0.15 4.03
CA TYR A 283 -21.22 1.02 4.84
C TYR A 283 -21.75 1.21 6.27
N THR A 284 -23.07 1.23 6.47
CA THR A 284 -23.67 1.17 7.80
C THR A 284 -23.32 -0.11 8.53
N GLN A 285 -23.28 -1.25 7.81
CA GLN A 285 -22.84 -2.52 8.38
C GLN A 285 -21.36 -2.47 8.76
N TRP A 286 -20.48 -1.94 7.91
CA TRP A 286 -19.04 -1.79 8.22
C TRP A 286 -18.83 -0.92 9.47
N ALA A 287 -19.46 0.26 9.50
CA ALA A 287 -19.36 1.17 10.63
C ALA A 287 -19.82 0.52 11.94
N ARG A 288 -20.89 -0.29 11.88
CA ARG A 288 -21.38 -1.02 13.04
C ARG A 288 -20.40 -2.09 13.50
N LEU A 289 -19.89 -2.93 12.58
CA LEU A 289 -18.92 -3.98 12.89
C LEU A 289 -17.66 -3.39 13.54
N LEU A 290 -17.12 -2.33 13.00
CA LEU A 290 -15.92 -1.68 13.52
C LEU A 290 -16.18 -1.05 14.91
N ARG A 291 -17.28 -0.38 15.10
CA ARG A 291 -17.61 0.28 16.38
C ARG A 291 -17.89 -0.72 17.52
N GLU A 292 -18.55 -1.84 17.21
CA GLU A 292 -19.01 -2.80 18.22
C GLU A 292 -17.93 -3.83 18.58
N GLU A 293 -17.03 -4.13 17.66
CA GLU A 293 -16.08 -5.24 17.81
C GLU A 293 -14.62 -4.79 17.96
N MET A 294 -14.24 -3.66 17.35
CA MET A 294 -12.88 -3.13 17.33
C MET A 294 -12.71 -1.90 18.25
#